data_15cfa999895e36a3f536e49dc65ded7e
#
_entry.id   15cfa999895e36a3f536e49dc65ded7e
#
_cell.length_a   1.000
_cell.length_b   1.000
_cell.length_c   1.000
_cell.angle_alpha   90.00
_cell.angle_beta   90.00
_cell.angle_gamma   90.00
#
_symmetry.space_group_name_H-M   'P 1'
#
loop_
_entity.id
_entity.type
_entity.pdbx_description
1 polymer ?
#
loop_
_entity_poly.entity_id
_entity_poly.type
_entity_poly.pdbx_seq_one_letter_code
_entity_poly.pdbx_strand_id
1 'polypeptide(L)'
;ESGLGKSTLVNTLFNTSLYPPKERTGPNADIIPKTVSIQSTSADIEENGVRLRLSVIDTPGFGDFVNNDDSWRPIVENIEQRYDTYLEAENKVNRSNIVDNRIHACVYFIQPTGHSLKPLDIEVMRRLHTKVNLIPVIAKADTLTDEEVALFKQR
;
A
#
# COMPACT_ATOMS: atom_id res chain seq x y z
N GLU A 1 4.75 -0.93 -8.14
CA GLU A 1 5.78 -0.19 -8.88
C GLU A 1 6.26 1.02 -8.08
N SER A 2 7.52 1.41 -8.26
CA SER A 2 8.08 2.62 -7.68
C SER A 2 7.62 3.86 -8.46
N GLY A 3 7.63 5.03 -7.82
CA GLY A 3 7.31 6.29 -8.51
C GLY A 3 5.83 6.59 -8.76
N LEU A 4 4.90 5.77 -8.29
CA LEU A 4 3.45 6.00 -8.43
C LEU A 4 2.87 7.06 -7.47
N GLY A 5 3.68 7.65 -6.60
CA GLY A 5 3.22 8.68 -5.67
C GLY A 5 2.62 8.15 -4.37
N LYS A 6 2.85 6.88 -4.00
CA LYS A 6 2.30 6.25 -2.78
C LYS A 6 2.56 7.05 -1.51
N SER A 7 3.83 7.34 -1.22
CA SER A 7 4.21 8.08 -0.01
C SER A 7 3.70 9.53 -0.02
N THR A 8 3.62 10.15 -1.19
CA THR A 8 3.06 11.49 -1.37
C THR A 8 1.57 11.51 -1.05
N LEU A 9 0.82 10.53 -1.59
CA LEU A 9 -0.61 10.42 -1.32
C LEU A 9 -0.88 10.24 0.17
N VAL A 10 -0.14 9.36 0.84
CA VAL A 10 -0.29 9.11 2.28
C VAL A 10 -0.04 10.38 3.09
N ASN A 11 1.07 11.09 2.82
CA ASN A 11 1.37 12.34 3.51
C ASN A 11 0.28 13.40 3.29
N THR A 12 -0.24 13.50 2.07
CA THR A 12 -1.28 14.49 1.73
C THR A 12 -2.63 14.12 2.35
N LEU A 13 -3.02 12.86 2.27
CA LEU A 13 -4.31 12.37 2.75
C LEU A 13 -4.46 12.55 4.27
N PHE A 14 -3.39 12.28 5.01
CA PHE A 14 -3.41 12.37 6.46
C PHE A 14 -2.83 13.67 7.01
N ASN A 15 -2.49 14.62 6.12
CA ASN A 15 -1.89 15.92 6.47
C ASN A 15 -0.74 15.79 7.50
N THR A 16 0.06 14.75 7.34
CA THR A 16 1.12 14.38 8.29
C THR A 16 2.36 13.96 7.50
N SER A 17 3.53 14.44 7.92
CA SER A 17 4.81 14.03 7.32
C SER A 17 5.24 12.66 7.84
N LEU A 18 4.49 11.61 7.48
CA LEU A 18 4.84 10.21 7.79
C LEU A 18 6.13 9.78 7.10
N TYR A 19 6.32 10.26 5.88
CA TYR A 19 7.53 10.02 5.09
C TYR A 19 8.27 11.33 4.87
N PRO A 20 9.57 11.42 5.17
CA PRO A 20 10.35 12.62 4.88
C PRO A 20 10.31 12.91 3.37
N PRO A 21 10.34 14.18 2.97
CA PRO A 21 10.43 14.56 1.58
C PRO A 21 11.68 13.94 0.98
N LYS A 22 11.54 13.26 -0.16
CA LYS A 22 12.67 12.70 -0.89
C LYS A 22 13.47 13.85 -1.51
N GLU A 23 14.66 14.10 -1.01
CA GLU A 23 15.58 15.05 -1.62
C GLU A 23 16.01 14.54 -3.00
N ARG A 24 15.73 15.32 -4.03
CA ARG A 24 16.26 15.08 -5.38
C ARG A 24 17.68 15.59 -5.42
N THR A 25 18.65 14.74 -5.12
CA THR A 25 20.08 15.10 -5.15
C THR A 25 20.67 14.79 -6.51
N GLY A 26 20.89 15.84 -7.31
CA GLY A 26 21.85 15.87 -8.42
C GLY A 26 21.37 15.32 -9.78
N PRO A 27 22.18 15.48 -10.83
CA PRO A 27 21.88 15.10 -12.21
C PRO A 27 21.80 13.59 -12.49
N ASN A 28 22.13 12.73 -11.52
CA ASN A 28 21.93 11.28 -11.56
C ASN A 28 20.70 10.82 -10.77
N ALA A 29 19.70 11.67 -10.64
CA ALA A 29 18.46 11.44 -9.87
C ALA A 29 17.53 10.35 -10.46
N ASP A 30 17.96 9.60 -11.47
CA ASP A 30 17.19 8.50 -12.07
C ASP A 30 17.12 7.24 -11.18
N ILE A 31 17.92 7.20 -10.12
CA ILE A 31 17.84 6.12 -9.14
C ILE A 31 16.91 6.54 -8.02
N ILE A 32 15.59 6.38 -8.24
CA ILE A 32 14.60 6.47 -7.16
C ILE A 32 14.96 5.38 -6.14
N PRO A 33 15.27 5.71 -4.87
CA PRO A 33 15.57 4.70 -3.88
C PRO A 33 14.37 3.75 -3.76
N LYS A 34 14.58 2.50 -4.15
CA LYS A 34 13.56 1.45 -4.08
C LYS A 34 13.42 1.02 -2.63
N THR A 35 12.20 0.89 -2.16
CA THR A 35 11.91 0.27 -0.86
C THR A 35 12.24 -1.22 -0.99
N VAL A 36 13.24 -1.68 -0.26
CA VAL A 36 13.74 -3.07 -0.34
C VAL A 36 13.04 -3.98 0.67
N SER A 37 12.47 -3.41 1.74
CA SER A 37 11.82 -4.16 2.81
C SER A 37 10.47 -3.55 3.19
N ILE A 38 9.59 -4.37 3.76
CA ILE A 38 8.32 -3.90 4.31
C ILE A 38 8.61 -3.00 5.52
N GLN A 39 8.17 -1.76 5.46
CA GLN A 39 8.36 -0.77 6.52
C GLN A 39 7.01 -0.39 7.14
N SER A 40 6.96 -0.30 8.46
CA SER A 40 5.77 0.13 9.19
C SER A 40 6.04 1.47 9.86
N THR A 41 5.21 2.45 9.56
CA THR A 41 5.25 3.78 10.17
C THR A 41 3.90 4.06 10.82
N SER A 42 3.91 4.55 12.06
CA SER A 42 2.67 4.86 12.80
C SER A 42 2.63 6.34 13.17
N ALA A 43 1.45 6.93 13.09
CA ALA A 43 1.17 8.27 13.56
C ALA A 43 -0.18 8.32 14.29
N ASP A 44 -0.24 9.18 15.30
CA ASP A 44 -1.50 9.49 15.96
C ASP A 44 -2.12 10.71 15.26
N ILE A 45 -3.35 10.57 14.79
CA ILE A 45 -4.13 11.60 14.12
C ILE A 45 -5.29 11.97 15.03
N GLU A 46 -5.51 13.26 15.22
CA GLU A 46 -6.67 13.76 15.95
C GLU A 46 -7.55 14.56 14.98
N GLU A 47 -8.78 14.11 14.84
CA GLU A 47 -9.77 14.79 14.02
C GLU A 47 -11.12 14.83 14.76
N ASN A 48 -11.71 16.03 14.87
CA ASN A 48 -12.98 16.25 15.54
C ASN A 48 -13.05 15.69 16.99
N GLY A 49 -11.92 15.72 17.72
CA GLY A 49 -11.82 15.20 19.08
C GLY A 49 -11.69 13.68 19.18
N VAL A 50 -11.59 12.98 18.07
CA VAL A 50 -11.31 11.56 18.01
C VAL A 50 -9.84 11.32 17.72
N ARG A 51 -9.17 10.54 18.55
CA ARG A 51 -7.79 10.09 18.31
C ARG A 51 -7.79 8.76 17.58
N LEU A 52 -7.13 8.74 16.43
CA LEU A 52 -6.91 7.56 15.62
C LEU A 52 -5.42 7.28 15.52
N ARG A 53 -5.01 6.08 15.89
CA ARG A 53 -3.66 5.60 15.59
C ARG A 53 -3.66 4.97 14.20
N LEU A 54 -3.01 5.65 13.26
CA LEU A 54 -2.80 5.16 11.92
C LEU A 54 -1.47 4.43 11.84
N SER A 55 -1.47 3.19 11.36
CA SER A 55 -0.26 2.45 11.02
C SER A 55 -0.26 2.20 9.52
N VAL A 56 0.72 2.76 8.82
CA VAL A 56 0.92 2.58 7.38
C VAL A 56 2.06 1.62 7.16
N ILE A 57 1.81 0.60 6.35
CA ILE A 57 2.80 -0.39 5.96
C ILE A 57 3.13 -0.16 4.50
N ASP A 58 4.34 0.32 4.24
CA ASP A 58 4.85 0.49 2.89
C ASP A 58 5.51 -0.81 2.42
N THR A 59 5.12 -1.23 1.23
CA THR A 59 5.62 -2.45 0.60
C THR A 59 6.66 -2.10 -0.45
N PRO A 60 7.66 -2.96 -0.68
CA PRO A 60 8.56 -2.81 -1.81
C PRO A 60 7.75 -2.70 -3.12
N GLY A 61 8.24 -1.87 -4.04
CA GLY A 61 7.63 -1.78 -5.36
C GLY A 61 7.80 -3.11 -6.09
N PHE A 62 6.73 -3.91 -6.17
CA PHE A 62 6.71 -5.08 -7.05
C PHE A 62 6.36 -4.65 -8.48
N GLY A 63 6.80 -5.44 -9.47
CA GLY A 63 6.71 -5.06 -10.88
C GLY A 63 7.97 -4.38 -11.42
N ASP A 64 8.94 -4.05 -10.54
CA ASP A 64 10.22 -3.45 -10.93
C ASP A 64 11.34 -4.49 -11.14
N PHE A 65 11.04 -5.75 -10.92
CA PHE A 65 11.99 -6.86 -11.11
C PHE A 65 11.80 -7.54 -12.46
N VAL A 66 12.82 -8.23 -12.93
CA VAL A 66 12.78 -9.02 -14.17
C VAL A 66 11.82 -10.22 -14.03
N ASN A 67 11.81 -10.84 -12.86
CA ASN A 67 10.84 -11.89 -12.50
C ASN A 67 9.98 -11.41 -11.33
N ASN A 68 8.67 -11.31 -11.54
CA ASN A 68 7.67 -10.85 -10.58
C ASN A 68 6.67 -11.93 -10.15
N ASP A 69 6.89 -13.19 -10.56
CA ASP A 69 5.90 -14.26 -10.36
C ASP A 69 5.50 -14.45 -8.90
N ASP A 70 6.46 -14.32 -7.98
CA ASP A 70 6.23 -14.48 -6.54
C ASP A 70 6.33 -13.18 -5.73
N SER A 71 6.38 -12.03 -6.38
CA SER A 71 6.56 -10.73 -5.71
C SER A 71 5.40 -10.35 -4.77
N TRP A 72 4.23 -10.94 -4.95
CA TRP A 72 3.06 -10.79 -4.08
C TRP A 72 3.16 -11.60 -2.77
N ARG A 73 3.95 -12.68 -2.75
CA ARG A 73 4.02 -13.62 -1.61
C ARG A 73 4.40 -12.96 -0.29
N PRO A 74 5.46 -12.14 -0.19
CA PRO A 74 5.83 -11.48 1.07
C PRO A 74 4.72 -10.59 1.63
N ILE A 75 3.88 -10.00 0.76
CA ILE A 75 2.77 -9.14 1.17
C ILE A 75 1.68 -9.99 1.80
N VAL A 76 1.30 -11.09 1.14
CA VAL A 76 0.28 -12.02 1.64
C VAL A 76 0.72 -12.65 2.96
N GLU A 77 1.96 -13.13 3.03
CA GLU A 77 2.54 -13.71 4.25
C GLU A 77 2.56 -12.71 5.41
N ASN A 78 2.90 -11.45 5.16
CA ASN A 78 2.85 -10.41 6.20
C ASN A 78 1.43 -10.17 6.72
N ILE A 79 0.43 -10.19 5.83
CA ILE A 79 -0.98 -10.05 6.22
C ILE A 79 -1.39 -11.23 7.10
N GLU A 80 -1.13 -12.46 6.65
CA GLU A 80 -1.49 -13.69 7.37
C GLU A 80 -0.80 -13.75 8.74
N GLN A 81 0.49 -13.49 8.80
CA GLN A 81 1.24 -13.49 10.05
C GLN A 81 0.67 -12.51 11.10
N ARG A 82 0.18 -11.34 10.67
CA ARG A 82 -0.43 -10.38 11.57
C ARG A 82 -1.78 -10.86 12.11
N TYR A 83 -2.57 -11.55 11.28
CA TYR A 83 -3.81 -12.18 11.70
C TYR A 83 -3.56 -13.31 12.69
N ASP A 84 -2.58 -14.17 12.39
CA ASP A 84 -2.20 -15.28 13.27
C ASP A 84 -1.70 -14.77 14.64
N THR A 85 -0.84 -13.75 14.62
CA THR A 85 -0.35 -13.11 15.86
C THR A 85 -1.49 -12.54 16.71
N TYR A 86 -2.47 -11.92 16.08
CA TYR A 86 -3.64 -11.41 16.77
C TYR A 86 -4.50 -12.54 17.37
N LEU A 87 -4.76 -13.58 16.59
CA LEU A 87 -5.51 -14.77 17.03
C LEU A 87 -4.80 -15.50 18.20
N GLU A 88 -3.49 -15.63 18.13
CA GLU A 88 -2.68 -16.16 19.24
C GLU A 88 -2.81 -15.31 20.51
N ALA A 89 -2.84 -13.98 20.36
CA ALA A 89 -3.04 -13.08 21.50
C ALA A 89 -4.44 -13.21 22.12
N GLU A 90 -5.47 -13.41 21.29
CA GLU A 90 -6.85 -13.65 21.76
C GLU A 90 -7.01 -14.99 22.49
N ASN A 91 -6.23 -16.00 22.12
CA ASN A 91 -6.27 -17.32 22.74
C ASN A 91 -5.54 -17.38 24.09
N LYS A 92 -4.77 -16.34 24.46
CA LYS A 92 -4.09 -16.27 25.77
C LYS A 92 -5.08 -16.04 26.89
N VAL A 93 -4.76 -16.55 28.07
CA VAL A 93 -5.55 -16.35 29.30
C VAL A 93 -5.62 -14.87 29.69
N ASN A 94 -4.52 -14.14 29.56
CA ASN A 94 -4.47 -12.70 29.83
C ASN A 94 -4.66 -11.93 28.51
N ARG A 95 -5.81 -11.28 28.37
CA ARG A 95 -6.24 -10.52 27.17
C ARG A 95 -6.23 -9.00 27.38
N SER A 96 -5.73 -8.52 28.51
CA SER A 96 -5.85 -7.09 28.88
C SER A 96 -5.05 -6.14 27.98
N ASN A 97 -4.03 -6.64 27.29
CA ASN A 97 -3.10 -5.82 26.49
C ASN A 97 -2.97 -6.32 25.04
N ILE A 98 -4.10 -6.70 24.42
CA ILE A 98 -4.08 -7.09 23.00
C ILE A 98 -3.97 -5.82 22.15
N VAL A 99 -2.92 -5.75 21.34
CA VAL A 99 -2.73 -4.70 20.35
C VAL A 99 -3.18 -5.24 18.99
N ASP A 100 -4.15 -4.57 18.38
CA ASP A 100 -4.60 -4.93 17.03
C ASP A 100 -3.63 -4.38 15.99
N ASN A 101 -2.80 -5.25 15.44
CA ASN A 101 -1.84 -4.98 14.37
C ASN A 101 -2.28 -5.58 13.02
N ARG A 102 -3.52 -6.02 12.89
CA ARG A 102 -4.04 -6.58 11.64
C ARG A 102 -4.08 -5.53 10.55
N ILE A 103 -4.02 -5.99 9.31
CA ILE A 103 -4.19 -5.13 8.13
C ILE A 103 -5.68 -4.99 7.87
N HIS A 104 -6.22 -3.77 7.96
CA HIS A 104 -7.64 -3.50 7.77
C HIS A 104 -7.97 -3.17 6.32
N ALA A 105 -7.07 -2.47 5.63
CA ALA A 105 -7.25 -2.09 4.23
C ALA A 105 -5.93 -2.11 3.48
N CYS A 106 -6.01 -2.43 2.20
CA CYS A 106 -4.90 -2.37 1.26
C CYS A 106 -5.23 -1.39 0.14
N VAL A 107 -4.50 -0.30 0.06
CA VAL A 107 -4.60 0.64 -1.06
C VAL A 107 -3.67 0.16 -2.17
N TYR A 108 -4.26 -0.32 -3.24
CA TYR A 108 -3.54 -0.88 -4.38
C TYR A 108 -3.41 0.13 -5.51
N PHE A 109 -2.19 0.57 -5.79
CA PHE A 109 -1.93 1.55 -6.84
C PHE A 109 -1.77 0.89 -8.20
N ILE A 110 -2.65 1.23 -9.13
CA ILE A 110 -2.65 0.77 -10.51
C ILE A 110 -1.95 1.83 -11.37
N GLN A 111 -1.04 1.38 -12.23
CA GLN A 111 -0.36 2.26 -13.18
C GLN A 111 -1.36 2.76 -14.24
N PRO A 112 -1.37 4.07 -14.58
CA PRO A 112 -2.30 4.65 -15.56
C PRO A 112 -1.85 4.31 -16.98
N THR A 113 -2.06 3.06 -17.41
CA THR A 113 -1.73 2.63 -18.79
C THR A 113 -2.76 3.11 -19.81
N GLY A 114 -3.98 3.43 -19.35
CA GLY A 114 -5.11 3.82 -20.21
C GLY A 114 -5.75 2.65 -20.98
N HIS A 115 -5.13 1.49 -21.03
CA HIS A 115 -5.59 0.37 -21.86
C HIS A 115 -6.18 -0.77 -21.04
N SER A 116 -5.36 -1.50 -20.31
CA SER A 116 -5.79 -2.68 -19.55
C SER A 116 -4.94 -2.85 -18.31
N LEU A 117 -5.47 -3.60 -17.34
CA LEU A 117 -4.72 -4.03 -16.18
C LEU A 117 -3.60 -4.98 -16.60
N LYS A 118 -2.46 -4.88 -15.95
CA LYS A 118 -1.38 -5.85 -16.13
C LYS A 118 -1.80 -7.20 -15.54
N PRO A 119 -1.40 -8.32 -16.13
CA PRO A 119 -1.66 -9.66 -15.57
C PRO A 119 -1.22 -9.79 -14.11
N LEU A 120 -0.11 -9.15 -13.75
CA LEU A 120 0.39 -9.11 -12.37
C LEU A 120 -0.60 -8.40 -11.43
N ASP A 121 -1.19 -7.28 -11.85
CA ASP A 121 -2.15 -6.54 -11.04
C ASP A 121 -3.40 -7.39 -10.75
N ILE A 122 -3.89 -8.09 -11.77
CA ILE A 122 -5.05 -8.99 -11.66
C ILE A 122 -4.75 -10.11 -10.66
N GLU A 123 -3.59 -10.75 -10.79
CA GLU A 123 -3.21 -11.87 -9.91
C GLU A 123 -3.03 -11.43 -8.46
N VAL A 124 -2.37 -10.28 -8.23
CA VAL A 124 -2.19 -9.72 -6.89
C VAL A 124 -3.52 -9.34 -6.26
N MET A 125 -4.38 -8.61 -6.97
CA MET A 125 -5.71 -8.24 -6.47
C MET A 125 -6.57 -9.47 -6.17
N ARG A 126 -6.51 -10.50 -7.02
CA ARG A 126 -7.20 -11.78 -6.82
C ARG A 126 -6.79 -12.49 -5.54
N ARG A 127 -5.53 -12.36 -5.11
CA ARG A 127 -5.04 -12.97 -3.88
C ARG A 127 -5.32 -12.13 -2.64
N LEU A 128 -5.37 -10.82 -2.79
CA LEU A 128 -5.54 -9.90 -1.66
C LEU A 128 -7.00 -9.69 -1.27
N HIS A 129 -7.94 -9.68 -2.22
CA HIS A 129 -9.33 -9.30 -1.97
C HIS A 129 -10.06 -10.18 -0.94
N THR A 130 -9.62 -11.44 -0.77
CA THR A 130 -10.19 -12.36 0.22
C THR A 130 -9.61 -12.18 1.62
N LYS A 131 -8.50 -11.44 1.75
CA LYS A 131 -7.73 -11.32 3.00
C LYS A 131 -7.85 -9.93 3.63
N VAL A 132 -8.02 -8.90 2.82
CA VAL A 132 -8.10 -7.51 3.29
C VAL A 132 -9.13 -6.73 2.48
N ASN A 133 -9.61 -5.62 3.03
CA ASN A 133 -10.42 -4.67 2.27
C ASN A 133 -9.54 -4.00 1.20
N LEU A 134 -9.71 -4.40 -0.04
CA LEU A 134 -8.91 -3.95 -1.17
C LEU A 134 -9.49 -2.69 -1.78
N ILE A 135 -8.70 -1.62 -1.85
CA ILE A 135 -9.07 -0.33 -2.43
C ILE A 135 -8.16 -0.06 -3.63
N PRO A 136 -8.59 -0.37 -4.86
CA PRO A 136 -7.81 -0.06 -6.05
C PRO A 136 -7.84 1.44 -6.35
N VAL A 137 -6.68 2.02 -6.64
CA VAL A 137 -6.49 3.43 -6.95
C VAL A 137 -5.69 3.59 -8.23
N ILE A 138 -6.23 4.29 -9.21
CA ILE A 138 -5.50 4.65 -10.43
C ILE A 138 -4.53 5.77 -10.08
N ALA A 139 -3.23 5.47 -10.12
CA ALA A 139 -2.19 6.44 -9.82
C ALA A 139 -2.13 7.51 -10.90
N LYS A 140 -1.85 8.77 -10.51
CA LYS A 140 -1.65 9.89 -11.46
C LYS A 140 -2.75 9.96 -12.52
N ALA A 141 -4.01 9.83 -12.11
CA ALA A 141 -5.17 9.83 -13.01
C ALA A 141 -5.31 11.13 -13.82
N ASP A 142 -4.66 12.21 -13.39
CA ASP A 142 -4.52 13.48 -14.10
C ASP A 142 -3.76 13.39 -15.43
N THR A 143 -3.06 12.28 -15.66
CA THR A 143 -2.37 12.00 -16.94
C THR A 143 -3.29 11.40 -18.01
N LEU A 144 -4.50 11.02 -17.62
CA LEU A 144 -5.53 10.46 -18.50
C LEU A 144 -6.67 11.45 -18.66
N THR A 145 -7.38 11.38 -19.78
CA THR A 145 -8.64 12.11 -19.98
C THR A 145 -9.76 11.47 -19.14
N ASP A 146 -10.82 12.22 -18.86
CA ASP A 146 -11.97 11.71 -18.09
C ASP A 146 -12.61 10.49 -18.78
N GLU A 147 -12.65 10.48 -20.11
CA GLU A 147 -13.17 9.36 -20.91
C GLU A 147 -12.28 8.11 -20.75
N GLU A 148 -10.96 8.27 -20.81
CA GLU A 148 -10.00 7.18 -20.61
C GLU A 148 -10.09 6.61 -19.20
N VAL A 149 -10.22 7.47 -18.18
CA VAL A 149 -10.41 7.04 -16.78
C VAL A 149 -11.72 6.23 -16.66
N ALA A 150 -12.81 6.71 -17.27
CA ALA A 150 -14.09 6.01 -17.23
C ALA A 150 -14.01 4.63 -17.89
N LEU A 151 -13.40 4.55 -19.07
CA LEU A 151 -13.18 3.28 -19.77
C LEU A 151 -12.26 2.34 -18.99
N PHE A 152 -11.21 2.87 -18.38
CA PHE A 152 -10.27 2.08 -17.60
C PHE A 152 -10.90 1.49 -16.33
N LYS A 153 -11.86 2.20 -15.72
CA LYS A 153 -12.63 1.71 -14.56
C LYS A 153 -13.63 0.61 -14.91
N GLN A 154 -14.06 0.52 -16.17
CA GLN A 154 -15.02 -0.50 -16.62
C GLN A 154 -14.36 -1.85 -16.95
N ARG A 155 -13.07 -1.88 -17.09
CA ARG A 155 -12.28 -3.08 -17.42
C ARG A 155 -11.76 -3.79 -16.20
#